data_609a6b596bb3617b0364f2df8ef8e9fb
#
_entry.id   609a6b596bb3617b0364f2df8ef8e9fb
#
_cell.length_a   1.000
_cell.length_b   1.000
_cell.length_c   1.000
_cell.angle_alpha   90.00
_cell.angle_beta   90.00
_cell.angle_gamma   90.00
#
_symmetry.space_group_name_H-M   'P 1'
#
loop_
_entity.id
_entity.type
_entity.pdbx_description
1 polymer ?
#
loop_
_entity_poly.entity_id
_entity_poly.type
_entity_poly.pdbx_seq_one_letter_code
_entity_poly.pdbx_strand_id
1 'polypeptide(L)'
;MTESERLVTEEIERRRDELVALATDLINFDTILRDLDDPPREEAILQEYLAERLRAAGAETEVWEPTPEDVAESRLVPPGLRFDGRPQMAARFPRAGDGRSLLFNGHIDVVPADPREAWTSDPFQAQVREGNLYGRGAVDMKGGIATMVFAAEVLASLGLRLAGDLVVCTVTDEESTGAGGVAAVNHGVRADAAIVTESTLFDVAIACSGSLLPTITVRGRAGHVSVEQPHWKAGGAVNAIDKADVIRETLDRLQEEWHGRPEYQHPYLAPGHIITTEISGGEWVVSYPSSCLLSYHVGYLPTQADEDGWGTAVQAEIVDRIERAAEADAWLAENPPTIEWATGGVPAAEISAEEPIVRTMLAAGADIGRSGQLAGTGWMDG
;
A
#
# COMPACT_ATOMS: atom_id res chain seq x y z
N MET A 1 -1.64 -1.03 -34.16
CA MET A 1 -0.93 0.28 -33.96
C MET A 1 -1.25 1.30 -35.04
N THR A 2 -1.62 2.51 -34.67
CA THR A 2 -1.75 3.68 -35.53
C THR A 2 -0.37 4.25 -35.92
N GLU A 3 -0.32 5.23 -36.84
CA GLU A 3 0.94 5.88 -37.21
C GLU A 3 1.56 6.66 -36.02
N SER A 4 0.73 7.33 -35.19
CA SER A 4 1.21 8.01 -33.97
C SER A 4 1.78 7.04 -32.93
N GLU A 5 1.14 5.91 -32.71
CA GLU A 5 1.64 4.88 -31.79
C GLU A 5 2.97 4.30 -32.27
N ARG A 6 3.13 4.08 -33.59
CA ARG A 6 4.40 3.64 -34.15
C ARG A 6 5.51 4.66 -33.95
N LEU A 7 5.23 5.95 -34.18
CA LEU A 7 6.19 7.03 -33.97
C LEU A 7 6.62 7.11 -32.48
N VAL A 8 5.68 6.96 -31.56
CA VAL A 8 5.98 6.92 -30.12
C VAL A 8 6.89 5.73 -29.77
N THR A 9 6.57 4.55 -30.27
CA THR A 9 7.38 3.34 -30.03
C THR A 9 8.81 3.50 -30.58
N GLU A 10 8.95 4.01 -31.80
CA GLU A 10 10.26 4.27 -32.42
C GLU A 10 11.06 5.32 -31.64
N GLU A 11 10.41 6.36 -31.13
CA GLU A 11 11.07 7.41 -30.35
C GLU A 11 11.50 6.90 -28.96
N ILE A 12 10.71 6.05 -28.31
CA ILE A 12 11.09 5.38 -27.06
C ILE A 12 12.33 4.53 -27.26
N GLU A 13 12.37 3.70 -28.30
CA GLU A 13 13.54 2.87 -28.59
C GLU A 13 14.77 3.71 -28.91
N ARG A 14 14.61 4.78 -29.68
CA ARG A 14 15.70 5.71 -30.00
C ARG A 14 16.30 6.40 -28.75
N ARG A 15 15.47 6.69 -27.75
CA ARG A 15 15.85 7.39 -26.52
C ARG A 15 15.98 6.47 -25.31
N ARG A 16 16.08 5.17 -25.52
CA ARG A 16 16.13 4.16 -24.45
C ARG A 16 17.16 4.45 -23.37
N ASP A 17 18.35 4.92 -23.77
CA ASP A 17 19.41 5.24 -22.81
C ASP A 17 19.03 6.42 -21.89
N GLU A 18 18.20 7.35 -22.37
CA GLU A 18 17.69 8.46 -21.56
C GLU A 18 16.70 7.97 -20.49
N LEU A 19 15.85 6.97 -20.81
CA LEU A 19 14.97 6.33 -19.84
C LEU A 19 15.78 5.64 -18.75
N VAL A 20 16.82 4.88 -19.14
CA VAL A 20 17.70 4.20 -18.17
C VAL A 20 18.45 5.20 -17.29
N ALA A 21 18.90 6.32 -17.88
CA ALA A 21 19.54 7.39 -17.13
C ALA A 21 18.57 8.04 -16.13
N LEU A 22 17.33 8.33 -16.55
CA LEU A 22 16.30 8.88 -15.66
C LEU A 22 16.03 7.92 -14.49
N ALA A 23 15.81 6.63 -14.75
CA ALA A 23 15.60 5.65 -13.69
C ALA A 23 16.80 5.57 -12.73
N THR A 24 18.02 5.65 -13.27
CA THR A 24 19.27 5.70 -12.49
C THR A 24 19.29 6.93 -11.57
N ASP A 25 18.97 8.11 -12.11
CA ASP A 25 18.93 9.35 -11.33
C ASP A 25 17.92 9.25 -10.18
N LEU A 26 16.71 8.75 -10.45
CA LEU A 26 15.65 8.62 -9.43
C LEU A 26 16.05 7.67 -8.29
N ILE A 27 16.71 6.55 -8.60
CA ILE A 27 17.16 5.58 -7.60
C ILE A 27 18.25 6.18 -6.70
N ASN A 28 19.06 7.10 -7.21
CA ASN A 28 20.15 7.71 -6.46
C ASN A 28 19.69 8.68 -5.36
N PHE A 29 18.43 9.12 -5.36
CA PHE A 29 17.86 9.88 -4.24
C PHE A 29 17.52 8.96 -3.07
N ASP A 30 17.98 9.29 -1.86
CA ASP A 30 17.60 8.62 -0.62
C ASP A 30 16.24 9.13 -0.13
N THR A 31 15.19 8.42 -0.49
CA THR A 31 13.81 8.69 -0.09
C THR A 31 13.24 7.54 0.73
N ILE A 32 14.04 6.91 1.60
CA ILE A 32 13.55 5.90 2.54
C ILE A 32 12.42 6.52 3.36
N LEU A 33 11.31 5.75 3.50
CA LEU A 33 10.19 6.12 4.37
C LEU A 33 10.69 6.51 5.77
N ARG A 34 9.98 7.42 6.41
CA ARG A 34 10.40 8.03 7.69
C ARG A 34 9.36 7.81 8.76
N ASP A 35 9.85 7.53 9.97
CA ASP A 35 9.03 7.68 11.17
C ASP A 35 8.73 9.17 11.45
N LEU A 36 7.74 9.42 12.31
CA LEU A 36 7.24 10.78 12.60
C LEU A 36 8.34 11.77 13.04
N ASP A 37 9.35 11.29 13.74
CA ASP A 37 10.43 12.09 14.30
C ASP A 37 11.73 12.10 13.47
N ASP A 38 11.74 11.40 12.33
CA ASP A 38 12.91 11.34 11.44
C ASP A 38 13.11 12.67 10.71
N PRO A 39 14.37 13.09 10.48
CA PRO A 39 14.65 14.29 9.71
C PRO A 39 14.23 14.15 8.24
N PRO A 40 13.94 15.25 7.53
CA PRO A 40 13.74 15.23 6.08
C PRO A 40 14.91 14.56 5.35
N ARG A 41 14.56 13.75 4.32
CA ARG A 41 15.53 13.16 3.38
C ARG A 41 15.50 13.92 2.05
N GLU A 42 15.59 13.24 0.92
CA GLU A 42 15.70 13.88 -0.38
C GLU A 42 14.36 13.95 -1.15
N GLU A 43 13.21 13.73 -0.49
CA GLU A 43 11.91 13.72 -1.14
C GLU A 43 11.60 15.07 -1.81
N ALA A 44 11.84 16.19 -1.11
CA ALA A 44 11.62 17.52 -1.68
C ALA A 44 12.51 17.80 -2.89
N ILE A 45 13.77 17.33 -2.84
CA ILE A 45 14.72 17.52 -3.94
C ILE A 45 14.28 16.69 -5.16
N LEU A 46 13.85 15.45 -4.92
CA LEU A 46 13.36 14.56 -5.98
C LEU A 46 12.08 15.12 -6.63
N GLN A 47 11.13 15.60 -5.84
CA GLN A 47 9.89 16.19 -6.38
C GLN A 47 10.19 17.43 -7.25
N GLU A 48 11.08 18.30 -6.83
CA GLU A 48 11.46 19.47 -7.65
C GLU A 48 12.22 19.05 -8.92
N TYR A 49 13.10 18.04 -8.84
CA TYR A 49 13.77 17.48 -10.01
C TYR A 49 12.75 16.97 -11.05
N LEU A 50 11.71 16.24 -10.63
CA LEU A 50 10.65 15.76 -11.51
C LEU A 50 9.82 16.91 -12.08
N ALA A 51 9.47 17.90 -11.24
CA ALA A 51 8.73 19.09 -11.66
C ALA A 51 9.48 19.91 -12.71
N GLU A 52 10.78 20.12 -12.54
CA GLU A 52 11.62 20.83 -13.52
C GLU A 52 11.67 20.10 -14.87
N ARG A 53 11.83 18.78 -14.86
CA ARG A 53 11.84 17.97 -16.08
C ARG A 53 10.52 18.08 -16.85
N LEU A 54 9.40 17.88 -16.15
CA LEU A 54 8.08 17.94 -16.77
C LEU A 54 7.71 19.36 -17.22
N ARG A 55 8.13 20.36 -16.47
CA ARG A 55 8.01 21.79 -16.87
C ARG A 55 8.78 22.08 -18.15
N ALA A 56 10.00 21.54 -18.27
CA ALA A 56 10.81 21.67 -19.49
C ALA A 56 10.16 20.95 -20.69
N ALA A 57 9.41 19.90 -20.46
CA ALA A 57 8.60 19.21 -21.48
C ALA A 57 7.28 19.95 -21.81
N GLY A 58 6.95 21.04 -21.10
CA GLY A 58 5.79 21.89 -21.39
C GLY A 58 4.59 21.65 -20.48
N ALA A 59 4.74 20.94 -19.38
CA ALA A 59 3.68 20.79 -18.38
C ALA A 59 3.54 22.03 -17.49
N GLU A 60 2.33 22.26 -17.00
CA GLU A 60 2.07 23.12 -15.85
C GLU A 60 2.34 22.28 -14.59
N THR A 61 3.28 22.71 -13.74
CA THR A 61 3.73 21.91 -12.59
C THR A 61 3.44 22.64 -11.28
N GLU A 62 3.04 21.87 -10.27
CA GLU A 62 2.85 22.30 -8.89
C GLU A 62 3.57 21.32 -7.97
N VAL A 63 4.33 21.88 -7.01
CA VAL A 63 4.91 21.13 -5.88
C VAL A 63 4.36 21.76 -4.62
N TRP A 64 3.72 20.95 -3.76
CA TRP A 64 3.09 21.46 -2.54
C TRP A 64 3.34 20.52 -1.38
N GLU A 65 3.43 21.06 -0.19
CA GLU A 65 3.54 20.30 1.03
C GLU A 65 2.15 20.21 1.68
N PRO A 66 1.56 19.02 1.82
CA PRO A 66 0.26 18.86 2.47
C PRO A 66 0.32 19.25 3.95
N THR A 67 -0.82 19.65 4.48
CA THR A 67 -0.99 19.87 5.91
C THR A 67 -1.62 18.65 6.59
N PRO A 68 -1.48 18.47 7.91
CA PRO A 68 -2.16 17.40 8.62
C PRO A 68 -3.68 17.40 8.44
N GLU A 69 -4.28 18.58 8.23
CA GLU A 69 -5.70 18.76 8.00
C GLU A 69 -6.16 18.16 6.66
N ASP A 70 -5.29 18.12 5.67
CA ASP A 70 -5.60 17.54 4.34
C ASP A 70 -5.87 16.03 4.41
N VAL A 71 -5.43 15.36 5.48
CA VAL A 71 -5.54 13.91 5.65
C VAL A 71 -6.27 13.50 6.93
N ALA A 72 -6.71 14.45 7.75
CA ALA A 72 -7.21 14.22 9.11
C ALA A 72 -8.45 13.32 9.19
N GLU A 73 -9.27 13.27 8.14
CA GLU A 73 -10.48 12.43 8.08
C GLU A 73 -10.22 11.04 7.50
N SER A 74 -8.99 10.77 7.03
CA SER A 74 -8.65 9.48 6.46
C SER A 74 -8.43 8.41 7.53
N ARG A 75 -9.05 7.23 7.35
CA ARG A 75 -8.82 6.05 8.20
C ARG A 75 -7.45 5.40 7.96
N LEU A 76 -6.79 5.72 6.85
CA LEU A 76 -5.44 5.23 6.51
C LEU A 76 -4.38 5.91 7.37
N VAL A 77 -4.55 7.20 7.64
CA VAL A 77 -3.49 8.06 8.16
C VAL A 77 -3.52 8.10 9.69
N PRO A 78 -2.41 7.81 10.37
CA PRO A 78 -2.33 7.90 11.81
C PRO A 78 -2.46 9.36 12.27
N PRO A 79 -3.13 9.61 13.43
CA PRO A 79 -3.23 10.95 13.98
C PRO A 79 -1.85 11.59 14.21
N GLY A 80 -1.71 12.84 13.76
CA GLY A 80 -0.50 13.61 13.99
C GLY A 80 0.59 13.43 12.91
N LEU A 81 0.31 12.71 11.82
CA LEU A 81 1.21 12.67 10.67
C LEU A 81 1.47 14.08 10.15
N ARG A 82 2.72 14.36 9.81
CA ARG A 82 3.17 15.64 9.24
C ARG A 82 3.93 15.40 7.95
N PHE A 83 3.85 16.38 7.06
CA PHE A 83 4.51 16.32 5.75
C PHE A 83 5.77 17.20 5.67
N ASP A 84 6.34 17.62 6.79
CA ASP A 84 7.53 18.48 6.79
C ASP A 84 8.66 17.93 5.87
N GLY A 85 8.93 18.61 4.77
CA GLY A 85 9.89 18.23 3.73
C GLY A 85 9.47 17.01 2.89
N ARG A 86 8.18 16.65 2.88
CA ARG A 86 7.58 15.59 2.05
C ARG A 86 6.51 16.14 1.10
N PRO A 87 6.87 17.02 0.14
CA PRO A 87 5.91 17.57 -0.78
C PRO A 87 5.40 16.52 -1.77
N GLN A 88 4.22 16.75 -2.29
CA GLN A 88 3.65 16.07 -3.44
C GLN A 88 3.93 16.88 -4.70
N MET A 89 3.87 16.28 -5.88
CA MET A 89 4.03 16.96 -7.15
C MET A 89 2.94 16.54 -8.13
N ALA A 90 2.37 17.51 -8.85
CA ALA A 90 1.52 17.26 -9.99
C ALA A 90 1.99 18.08 -11.20
N ALA A 91 1.97 17.46 -12.38
CA ALA A 91 2.30 18.07 -13.65
C ALA A 91 1.18 17.81 -14.64
N ARG A 92 0.59 18.86 -15.21
CA ARG A 92 -0.50 18.77 -16.16
C ARG A 92 -0.08 19.21 -17.55
N PHE A 93 -0.24 18.32 -18.54
CA PHE A 93 -0.17 18.63 -19.96
C PHE A 93 -1.61 18.93 -20.44
N PRO A 94 -1.92 20.18 -20.81
CA PRO A 94 -3.28 20.58 -21.12
C PRO A 94 -3.78 19.94 -22.41
N ARG A 95 -5.03 19.53 -22.39
CA ARG A 95 -5.75 18.92 -23.52
C ARG A 95 -5.76 19.77 -24.77
N ALA A 96 -5.84 19.11 -25.92
CA ALA A 96 -6.08 19.73 -27.23
C ALA A 96 -7.50 19.51 -27.77
N GLY A 97 -8.37 18.84 -27.04
CA GLY A 97 -9.75 18.52 -27.43
C GLY A 97 -10.64 18.23 -26.23
N ASP A 98 -11.68 17.44 -26.42
CA ASP A 98 -12.69 17.09 -25.40
C ASP A 98 -12.63 15.59 -25.04
N GLY A 99 -11.42 14.99 -25.11
CA GLY A 99 -11.19 13.61 -24.68
C GLY A 99 -11.16 13.48 -23.17
N ARG A 100 -11.22 12.21 -22.70
CA ARG A 100 -11.06 11.89 -21.29
C ARG A 100 -9.62 12.12 -20.82
N SER A 101 -9.48 12.58 -19.61
CA SER A 101 -8.21 12.80 -18.95
C SER A 101 -7.59 11.48 -18.43
N LEU A 102 -6.26 11.47 -18.33
CA LEU A 102 -5.49 10.33 -17.82
C LEU A 102 -4.54 10.83 -16.73
N LEU A 103 -4.53 10.14 -15.61
CA LEU A 103 -3.57 10.31 -14.52
C LEU A 103 -2.54 9.17 -14.56
N PHE A 104 -1.26 9.52 -14.51
CA PHE A 104 -0.20 8.64 -14.08
C PHE A 104 0.14 8.95 -12.63
N ASN A 105 0.06 7.96 -11.75
CA ASN A 105 0.40 8.13 -10.35
C ASN A 105 1.52 7.17 -9.92
N GLY A 106 2.32 7.59 -8.95
CA GLY A 106 3.35 6.74 -8.35
C GLY A 106 4.03 7.39 -7.14
N HIS A 107 4.52 6.54 -6.22
CA HIS A 107 5.19 7.00 -5.01
C HIS A 107 6.71 7.09 -5.17
N ILE A 108 7.30 8.10 -4.53
CA ILE A 108 8.75 8.34 -4.57
C ILE A 108 9.49 7.76 -3.35
N ASP A 109 8.78 7.50 -2.27
CA ASP A 109 9.36 6.87 -1.08
C ASP A 109 9.67 5.40 -1.33
N VAL A 110 10.53 4.84 -0.51
CA VAL A 110 10.98 3.45 -0.61
C VAL A 110 11.18 2.87 0.79
N VAL A 111 11.02 1.55 0.93
CA VAL A 111 11.28 0.85 2.19
C VAL A 111 12.79 0.86 2.56
N PRO A 112 13.14 0.65 3.83
CA PRO A 112 14.53 0.57 4.27
C PRO A 112 15.36 -0.43 3.46
N ALA A 113 16.66 -0.16 3.37
CA ALA A 113 17.62 -1.00 2.65
C ALA A 113 18.51 -1.85 3.61
N ASP A 114 18.05 -2.05 4.83
CA ASP A 114 18.75 -2.85 5.82
C ASP A 114 18.41 -4.35 5.69
N PRO A 115 19.35 -5.26 6.01
CA PRO A 115 20.74 -4.96 6.38
C PRO A 115 21.59 -4.57 5.14
N ARG A 116 22.34 -3.47 5.24
CA ARG A 116 23.15 -2.92 4.14
C ARG A 116 24.19 -3.92 3.61
N GLU A 117 24.72 -4.78 4.47
CA GLU A 117 25.69 -5.83 4.11
C GLU A 117 25.10 -6.94 3.22
N ALA A 118 23.80 -7.05 3.11
CA ALA A 118 23.17 -7.99 2.18
C ALA A 118 23.18 -7.49 0.72
N TRP A 119 23.50 -6.22 0.50
CA TRP A 119 23.57 -5.64 -0.83
C TRP A 119 24.96 -5.85 -1.45
N THR A 120 24.99 -6.19 -2.75
CA THR A 120 26.24 -6.35 -3.51
C THR A 120 26.80 -5.03 -4.02
N SER A 121 26.03 -3.95 -3.92
CA SER A 121 26.37 -2.56 -4.27
C SER A 121 25.56 -1.62 -3.36
N ASP A 122 25.96 -0.36 -3.26
CA ASP A 122 25.17 0.63 -2.53
C ASP A 122 23.74 0.73 -3.12
N PRO A 123 22.69 0.54 -2.32
CA PRO A 123 21.30 0.58 -2.81
C PRO A 123 20.87 1.92 -3.39
N PHE A 124 21.54 3.04 -3.05
CA PHE A 124 21.30 4.38 -3.58
C PHE A 124 22.38 4.85 -4.57
N GLN A 125 23.15 3.90 -5.14
CA GLN A 125 24.01 4.09 -6.28
C GLN A 125 23.65 3.09 -7.36
N ALA A 126 22.65 3.45 -8.16
CA ALA A 126 22.07 2.56 -9.15
C ALA A 126 23.12 2.02 -10.13
N GLN A 127 23.06 0.74 -10.41
CA GLN A 127 24.00 0.05 -11.32
C GLN A 127 23.27 -0.76 -12.37
N VAL A 128 23.66 -0.56 -13.63
CA VAL A 128 23.23 -1.44 -14.73
C VAL A 128 24.23 -2.60 -14.84
N ARG A 129 23.73 -3.81 -14.66
CA ARG A 129 24.52 -5.05 -14.80
C ARG A 129 23.72 -6.08 -15.58
N GLU A 130 24.33 -6.66 -16.58
CA GLU A 130 23.72 -7.72 -17.42
C GLU A 130 22.32 -7.36 -17.95
N GLY A 131 22.10 -6.08 -18.29
CA GLY A 131 20.84 -5.58 -18.80
C GLY A 131 19.75 -5.29 -17.74
N ASN A 132 20.07 -5.43 -16.45
CA ASN A 132 19.17 -5.10 -15.34
C ASN A 132 19.68 -3.87 -14.57
N LEU A 133 18.76 -3.04 -14.09
CA LEU A 133 19.04 -1.91 -13.21
C LEU A 133 18.85 -2.33 -11.75
N TYR A 134 19.89 -2.17 -10.94
CA TYR A 134 19.89 -2.53 -9.52
C TYR A 134 19.96 -1.30 -8.63
N GLY A 135 19.12 -1.25 -7.60
CA GLY A 135 19.08 -0.23 -6.58
C GLY A 135 17.77 -0.30 -5.79
N ARG A 136 17.69 0.37 -4.63
CA ARG A 136 16.46 0.45 -3.85
C ARG A 136 15.43 1.30 -4.61
N GLY A 137 14.18 0.81 -4.71
CA GLY A 137 13.14 1.46 -5.48
C GLY A 137 13.21 1.24 -7.00
N ALA A 138 14.16 0.43 -7.52
CA ALA A 138 14.26 0.15 -8.95
C ALA A 138 13.00 -0.54 -9.50
N VAL A 139 12.38 -1.40 -8.71
CA VAL A 139 11.14 -2.12 -9.03
C VAL A 139 9.94 -1.39 -8.42
N ASP A 140 10.04 -0.99 -7.18
CA ASP A 140 8.99 -0.43 -6.34
C ASP A 140 9.42 0.95 -5.83
N MET A 141 8.90 2.11 -6.45
CA MET A 141 8.37 2.06 -7.81
C MET A 141 9.02 3.13 -8.71
N LYS A 142 10.27 3.56 -8.40
CA LYS A 142 10.99 4.61 -9.16
C LYS A 142 11.23 4.25 -10.64
N GLY A 143 11.34 2.95 -10.96
CA GLY A 143 11.37 2.49 -12.35
C GLY A 143 10.05 2.78 -13.08
N GLY A 144 8.93 2.58 -12.41
CA GLY A 144 7.60 2.97 -12.88
C GLY A 144 7.48 4.48 -13.08
N ILE A 145 7.95 5.29 -12.08
CA ILE A 145 7.97 6.75 -12.21
C ILE A 145 8.80 7.19 -13.42
N ALA A 146 10.00 6.63 -13.61
CA ALA A 146 10.81 6.94 -14.78
C ALA A 146 10.06 6.66 -16.09
N THR A 147 9.29 5.57 -16.13
CA THR A 147 8.52 5.18 -17.31
C THR A 147 7.39 6.17 -17.61
N MET A 148 6.60 6.59 -16.61
CA MET A 148 5.50 7.54 -16.82
C MET A 148 5.98 8.94 -17.19
N VAL A 149 7.05 9.41 -16.54
CA VAL A 149 7.67 10.72 -16.84
C VAL A 149 8.24 10.71 -18.27
N PHE A 150 9.00 9.68 -18.62
CA PHE A 150 9.58 9.53 -19.93
C PHE A 150 8.53 9.42 -21.04
N ALA A 151 7.43 8.71 -20.80
CA ALA A 151 6.31 8.64 -21.74
C ALA A 151 5.73 10.03 -22.02
N ALA A 152 5.53 10.86 -21.00
CA ALA A 152 5.06 12.23 -21.15
C ALA A 152 6.06 13.10 -21.93
N GLU A 153 7.36 12.98 -21.66
CA GLU A 153 8.44 13.67 -22.38
C GLU A 153 8.49 13.27 -23.87
N VAL A 154 8.31 11.99 -24.17
CA VAL A 154 8.28 11.49 -25.55
C VAL A 154 7.09 12.08 -26.33
N LEU A 155 5.89 12.06 -25.75
CA LEU A 155 4.71 12.68 -26.37
C LEU A 155 4.94 14.16 -26.65
N ALA A 156 5.50 14.89 -25.69
CA ALA A 156 5.81 16.31 -25.84
C ALA A 156 6.86 16.55 -26.95
N SER A 157 7.94 15.75 -27.00
CA SER A 157 9.01 15.90 -27.98
C SER A 157 8.55 15.65 -29.43
N LEU A 158 7.55 14.79 -29.60
CA LEU A 158 6.91 14.53 -30.88
C LEU A 158 5.84 15.58 -31.24
N GLY A 159 5.57 16.55 -30.36
CA GLY A 159 4.49 17.52 -30.54
C GLY A 159 3.09 16.91 -30.51
N LEU A 160 2.96 15.69 -29.96
CA LEU A 160 1.68 15.01 -29.82
C LEU A 160 0.89 15.59 -28.65
N ARG A 161 -0.30 16.09 -28.96
CA ARG A 161 -1.21 16.62 -27.95
C ARG A 161 -2.41 15.69 -27.83
N LEU A 162 -2.67 15.23 -26.61
CA LEU A 162 -3.78 14.36 -26.30
C LEU A 162 -5.11 15.13 -26.32
N ALA A 163 -6.19 14.42 -26.62
CA ALA A 163 -7.53 15.03 -26.60
C ALA A 163 -7.98 15.39 -25.18
N GLY A 164 -7.61 14.62 -24.17
CA GLY A 164 -7.81 14.90 -22.74
C GLY A 164 -6.51 15.37 -22.07
N ASP A 165 -6.63 15.90 -20.85
CA ASP A 165 -5.45 16.24 -20.04
C ASP A 165 -4.66 14.98 -19.71
N LEU A 166 -3.33 15.08 -19.72
CA LEU A 166 -2.44 14.11 -19.10
C LEU A 166 -1.91 14.73 -17.81
N VAL A 167 -2.13 14.05 -16.70
CA VAL A 167 -1.60 14.43 -15.38
C VAL A 167 -0.57 13.40 -14.97
N VAL A 168 0.58 13.86 -14.49
CA VAL A 168 1.60 13.04 -13.83
C VAL A 168 1.65 13.49 -12.39
N CYS A 169 1.34 12.61 -11.46
CA CYS A 169 1.39 12.87 -10.02
C CYS A 169 2.43 11.95 -9.37
N THR A 170 3.24 12.51 -8.49
CA THR A 170 4.12 11.73 -7.64
C THR A 170 3.90 12.07 -6.18
N VAL A 171 3.78 11.06 -5.35
CA VAL A 171 3.39 11.17 -3.94
C VAL A 171 4.46 10.59 -3.01
N THR A 172 4.36 10.89 -1.74
CA THR A 172 5.20 10.36 -0.66
C THR A 172 4.36 9.51 0.29
N ASP A 173 5.01 8.70 1.10
CA ASP A 173 4.40 7.98 2.24
C ASP A 173 3.44 6.84 1.83
N GLU A 174 3.58 6.29 0.63
CA GLU A 174 2.81 5.12 0.18
C GLU A 174 3.20 3.88 0.99
N GLU A 175 4.49 3.63 1.11
CA GLU A 175 5.09 2.47 1.78
C GLU A 175 4.82 2.40 3.30
N SER A 176 4.16 3.42 3.85
CA SER A 176 3.82 3.52 5.28
C SER A 176 2.32 3.65 5.52
N THR A 177 1.67 4.67 4.97
CA THR A 177 0.27 5.00 5.30
C THR A 177 -0.61 5.35 4.11
N GLY A 178 -0.07 5.52 2.90
CA GLY A 178 -0.79 6.05 1.75
C GLY A 178 -1.22 7.52 1.87
N ALA A 179 -0.67 8.25 2.85
CA ALA A 179 -1.10 9.62 3.15
C ALA A 179 -0.88 10.59 1.99
N GLY A 180 0.17 10.37 1.19
CA GLY A 180 0.46 11.20 0.02
C GLY A 180 -0.60 11.07 -1.07
N GLY A 181 -1.06 9.85 -1.35
CA GLY A 181 -2.17 9.60 -2.26
C GLY A 181 -3.46 10.27 -1.79
N VAL A 182 -3.81 10.12 -0.51
CA VAL A 182 -4.95 10.81 0.12
C VAL A 182 -4.84 12.33 -0.02
N ALA A 183 -3.68 12.90 0.30
CA ALA A 183 -3.44 14.32 0.20
C ALA A 183 -3.58 14.81 -1.24
N ALA A 184 -3.05 14.10 -2.23
CA ALA A 184 -3.17 14.46 -3.64
C ALA A 184 -4.64 14.46 -4.10
N VAL A 185 -5.41 13.45 -3.69
CA VAL A 185 -6.85 13.38 -3.96
C VAL A 185 -7.58 14.56 -3.31
N ASN A 186 -7.29 14.91 -2.07
CA ASN A 186 -7.93 16.03 -1.36
C ASN A 186 -7.48 17.39 -1.89
N HIS A 187 -6.26 17.50 -2.42
CA HIS A 187 -5.80 18.69 -3.14
C HIS A 187 -6.49 18.90 -4.50
N GLY A 188 -7.17 17.88 -5.02
CA GLY A 188 -7.95 17.96 -6.25
C GLY A 188 -7.29 17.34 -7.47
N VAL A 189 -6.22 16.55 -7.30
CA VAL A 189 -5.65 15.75 -8.39
C VAL A 189 -6.68 14.70 -8.80
N ARG A 190 -7.19 14.79 -10.03
CA ARG A 190 -8.27 13.97 -10.57
C ARG A 190 -8.09 13.76 -12.07
N ALA A 191 -8.56 12.62 -12.56
CA ALA A 191 -8.70 12.32 -13.99
C ALA A 191 -9.87 11.33 -14.20
N ASP A 192 -10.26 11.14 -15.46
CA ASP A 192 -11.30 10.16 -15.83
C ASP A 192 -10.82 8.70 -15.73
N ALA A 193 -9.50 8.50 -15.78
CA ALA A 193 -8.86 7.22 -15.54
C ALA A 193 -7.46 7.43 -14.97
N ALA A 194 -6.96 6.45 -14.21
CA ALA A 194 -5.61 6.45 -13.65
C ALA A 194 -4.85 5.18 -14.03
N ILE A 195 -3.53 5.30 -14.14
CA ILE A 195 -2.58 4.19 -14.22
C ILE A 195 -1.55 4.42 -13.12
N VAL A 196 -1.47 3.47 -12.19
CA VAL A 196 -0.40 3.41 -11.18
C VAL A 196 0.66 2.46 -11.74
N THR A 197 1.89 2.96 -11.87
CA THR A 197 2.96 2.25 -12.58
C THR A 197 3.76 1.30 -11.68
N GLU A 198 3.05 0.60 -10.80
CA GLU A 198 3.58 -0.45 -9.95
C GLU A 198 4.10 -1.67 -10.71
N SER A 199 4.90 -2.49 -10.04
CA SER A 199 5.52 -3.67 -10.61
C SER A 199 4.55 -4.85 -10.71
N THR A 200 3.98 -5.07 -11.89
CA THR A 200 3.01 -6.15 -12.15
C THR A 200 3.50 -7.19 -13.17
N LEU A 201 4.78 -7.14 -13.58
CA LEU A 201 5.30 -7.94 -14.70
C LEU A 201 4.52 -7.73 -16.02
N PHE A 202 3.99 -6.53 -16.23
CA PHE A 202 3.11 -6.12 -17.32
C PHE A 202 1.68 -6.70 -17.29
N ASP A 203 1.27 -7.33 -16.19
CA ASP A 203 -0.13 -7.64 -15.97
C ASP A 203 -0.93 -6.38 -15.61
N VAL A 204 -2.22 -6.38 -15.89
CA VAL A 204 -3.11 -5.27 -15.60
C VAL A 204 -3.87 -5.60 -14.32
N ALA A 205 -3.41 -5.05 -13.20
CA ALA A 205 -4.08 -5.20 -11.92
C ALA A 205 -5.37 -4.37 -11.91
N ILE A 206 -6.50 -5.03 -11.63
CA ILE A 206 -7.84 -4.43 -11.61
C ILE A 206 -8.51 -4.55 -10.24
N ALA A 207 -7.89 -5.27 -9.32
CA ALA A 207 -8.38 -5.49 -7.97
C ALA A 207 -7.25 -5.41 -6.95
N CYS A 208 -7.52 -4.85 -5.79
CA CYS A 208 -6.65 -4.95 -4.64
C CYS A 208 -7.41 -5.45 -3.40
N SER A 209 -6.74 -6.26 -2.57
CA SER A 209 -7.29 -6.72 -1.30
C SER A 209 -7.19 -5.62 -0.26
N GLY A 210 -8.19 -5.55 0.61
CA GLY A 210 -8.10 -4.73 1.81
C GLY A 210 -7.46 -5.46 2.97
N SER A 211 -7.04 -4.71 3.98
CA SER A 211 -6.55 -5.29 5.23
C SER A 211 -7.06 -4.56 6.47
N LEU A 212 -7.12 -5.29 7.58
CA LEU A 212 -7.38 -4.78 8.92
C LEU A 212 -6.30 -5.30 9.85
N LEU A 213 -5.87 -4.48 10.81
CA LEU A 213 -4.78 -4.78 11.73
C LEU A 213 -5.26 -4.73 13.19
N PRO A 214 -6.04 -5.74 13.65
CA PRO A 214 -6.48 -5.77 15.03
C PRO A 214 -5.37 -6.24 15.97
N THR A 215 -5.33 -5.58 17.14
CA THR A 215 -4.55 -6.00 18.30
C THR A 215 -5.52 -6.36 19.43
N ILE A 216 -5.40 -7.56 19.97
CA ILE A 216 -6.30 -8.11 20.98
C ILE A 216 -5.52 -8.29 22.27
N THR A 217 -5.90 -7.55 23.31
CA THR A 217 -5.32 -7.71 24.62
C THR A 217 -6.21 -8.60 25.49
N VAL A 218 -5.65 -9.70 25.94
CA VAL A 218 -6.30 -10.65 26.85
C VAL A 218 -5.71 -10.52 28.26
N ARG A 219 -6.56 -10.33 29.24
CA ARG A 219 -6.13 -10.15 30.63
C ARG A 219 -6.19 -11.47 31.40
N GLY A 220 -5.18 -11.67 32.24
CA GLY A 220 -5.14 -12.70 33.27
C GLY A 220 -5.04 -12.08 34.66
N ARG A 221 -4.50 -12.83 35.60
CA ARG A 221 -4.17 -12.36 36.93
C ARG A 221 -2.86 -12.97 37.38
N ALA A 222 -1.89 -12.11 37.71
CA ALA A 222 -0.57 -12.54 38.19
C ALA A 222 -0.65 -13.38 39.46
N GLY A 223 0.30 -14.29 39.61
CA GLY A 223 0.53 -15.10 40.81
C GLY A 223 1.85 -15.83 40.67
N HIS A 224 2.43 -16.28 41.76
CA HIS A 224 3.68 -17.01 41.78
C HIS A 224 3.46 -18.49 41.46
N VAL A 225 4.19 -19.08 40.52
CA VAL A 225 3.97 -20.47 40.07
C VAL A 225 4.26 -21.52 41.14
N SER A 226 5.11 -21.23 42.11
CA SER A 226 5.44 -22.14 43.24
C SER A 226 4.47 -22.01 44.43
N VAL A 227 3.45 -21.18 44.34
CA VAL A 227 2.43 -21.01 45.36
C VAL A 227 1.14 -21.65 44.84
N GLU A 228 0.54 -22.52 45.67
CA GLU A 228 -0.79 -23.12 45.34
C GLU A 228 -1.82 -21.99 45.14
N GLN A 229 -2.45 -21.99 44.00
CA GLN A 229 -3.42 -20.96 43.64
C GLN A 229 -4.84 -21.42 43.99
N PRO A 230 -5.59 -20.62 44.75
CA PRO A 230 -7.01 -20.90 44.95
C PRO A 230 -7.76 -20.73 43.62
N HIS A 231 -9.03 -21.14 43.58
CA HIS A 231 -9.88 -20.85 42.45
C HIS A 231 -9.91 -19.34 42.17
N TRP A 232 -9.92 -18.95 40.89
CA TRP A 232 -9.82 -17.55 40.48
C TRP A 232 -10.89 -16.62 41.08
N LYS A 233 -12.11 -17.13 41.38
CA LYS A 233 -13.16 -16.39 42.10
C LYS A 233 -12.79 -16.13 43.56
N ALA A 234 -11.88 -16.89 44.12
CA ALA A 234 -11.28 -16.65 45.45
C ALA A 234 -9.94 -15.91 45.37
N GLY A 235 -9.63 -15.25 44.29
CA GLY A 235 -8.45 -14.42 44.12
C GLY A 235 -7.22 -15.14 43.51
N GLY A 236 -7.34 -16.40 43.08
CA GLY A 236 -6.25 -17.15 42.48
C GLY A 236 -5.79 -16.59 41.14
N ALA A 237 -4.57 -16.92 40.73
CA ALA A 237 -3.98 -16.53 39.50
C ALA A 237 -4.75 -17.09 38.27
N VAL A 238 -4.65 -16.39 37.14
CA VAL A 238 -5.18 -16.81 35.82
C VAL A 238 -4.12 -16.48 34.77
N ASN A 239 -3.70 -17.48 34.04
CA ASN A 239 -2.72 -17.34 32.99
C ASN A 239 -3.34 -16.65 31.77
N ALA A 240 -2.86 -15.44 31.44
CA ALA A 240 -3.35 -14.70 30.29
C ALA A 240 -3.02 -15.38 28.96
N ILE A 241 -1.93 -16.15 28.87
CA ILE A 241 -1.56 -16.88 27.65
C ILE A 241 -2.58 -17.99 27.39
N ASP A 242 -2.98 -18.79 28.40
CA ASP A 242 -4.00 -19.82 28.24
C ASP A 242 -5.35 -19.23 27.81
N LYS A 243 -5.65 -18.00 28.24
CA LYS A 243 -6.87 -17.29 27.84
C LYS A 243 -6.76 -16.68 26.43
N ALA A 244 -5.59 -16.25 26.03
CA ALA A 244 -5.31 -15.80 24.69
C ALA A 244 -5.42 -16.94 23.67
N ASP A 245 -5.01 -18.15 24.04
CA ASP A 245 -5.18 -19.33 23.17
C ASP A 245 -6.66 -19.62 22.84
N VAL A 246 -7.59 -19.36 23.76
CA VAL A 246 -9.04 -19.49 23.46
C VAL A 246 -9.45 -18.56 22.31
N ILE A 247 -8.96 -17.33 22.31
CA ILE A 247 -9.25 -16.34 21.27
C ILE A 247 -8.55 -16.73 19.96
N ARG A 248 -7.27 -17.09 20.03
CA ARG A 248 -6.48 -17.51 18.88
C ARG A 248 -7.12 -18.71 18.16
N GLU A 249 -7.44 -19.77 18.89
CA GLU A 249 -8.13 -20.95 18.32
C GLU A 249 -9.50 -20.60 17.71
N THR A 250 -10.19 -19.61 18.26
CA THR A 250 -11.47 -19.14 17.70
C THR A 250 -11.27 -18.47 16.34
N LEU A 251 -10.25 -17.63 16.20
CA LEU A 251 -9.93 -16.97 14.94
C LEU A 251 -9.31 -17.95 13.93
N ASP A 252 -8.50 -18.91 14.36
CA ASP A 252 -7.99 -19.98 13.50
C ASP A 252 -9.16 -20.79 12.87
N ARG A 253 -10.20 -21.10 13.65
CA ARG A 253 -11.42 -21.77 13.12
C ARG A 253 -12.20 -20.89 12.18
N LEU A 254 -12.30 -19.58 12.46
CA LEU A 254 -12.95 -18.64 11.55
C LEU A 254 -12.20 -18.55 10.21
N GLN A 255 -10.86 -18.54 10.24
CA GLN A 255 -10.01 -18.64 9.06
C GLN A 255 -10.33 -19.91 8.23
N GLU A 256 -10.45 -21.06 8.89
CA GLU A 256 -10.81 -22.32 8.21
C GLU A 256 -12.22 -22.25 7.58
N GLU A 257 -13.18 -21.63 8.27
CA GLU A 257 -14.52 -21.41 7.73
C GLU A 257 -14.49 -20.52 6.48
N TRP A 258 -13.69 -19.46 6.48
CA TRP A 258 -13.55 -18.54 5.33
C TRP A 258 -13.06 -19.26 4.08
N HIS A 259 -12.14 -20.20 4.21
CA HIS A 259 -11.66 -20.99 3.07
C HIS A 259 -12.76 -21.75 2.34
N GLY A 260 -13.85 -22.11 3.03
CA GLY A 260 -14.99 -22.80 2.45
C GLY A 260 -16.08 -21.86 1.89
N ARG A 261 -15.95 -20.57 2.06
CA ARG A 261 -16.98 -19.59 1.64
C ARG A 261 -16.63 -18.95 0.30
N PRO A 262 -17.53 -18.99 -0.70
CA PRO A 262 -17.27 -18.39 -2.02
C PRO A 262 -16.94 -16.89 -1.98
N GLU A 263 -17.53 -16.13 -1.06
CA GLU A 263 -17.32 -14.70 -0.90
C GLU A 263 -15.89 -14.34 -0.44
N TYR A 264 -15.13 -15.31 0.05
CA TYR A 264 -13.71 -15.17 0.40
C TYR A 264 -12.77 -15.69 -0.69
N GLN A 265 -13.30 -15.92 -1.91
CA GLN A 265 -12.52 -16.34 -3.08
C GLN A 265 -12.63 -15.27 -4.16
N HIS A 266 -11.54 -15.04 -4.88
CA HIS A 266 -11.46 -14.07 -5.96
C HIS A 266 -10.60 -14.62 -7.11
N PRO A 267 -10.94 -14.34 -8.39
CA PRO A 267 -10.18 -14.88 -9.52
C PRO A 267 -8.74 -14.36 -9.62
N TYR A 268 -8.45 -13.19 -9.06
CA TYR A 268 -7.17 -12.49 -9.19
C TYR A 268 -6.45 -12.24 -7.87
N LEU A 269 -7.12 -12.39 -6.72
CA LEU A 269 -6.56 -12.11 -5.40
C LEU A 269 -6.43 -13.40 -4.60
N ALA A 270 -5.48 -13.41 -3.67
CA ALA A 270 -5.41 -14.45 -2.66
C ALA A 270 -6.69 -14.48 -1.82
N PRO A 271 -7.14 -15.64 -1.34
CA PRO A 271 -8.30 -15.73 -0.47
C PRO A 271 -8.16 -14.86 0.78
N GLY A 272 -9.30 -14.36 1.27
CA GLY A 272 -9.35 -13.66 2.55
C GLY A 272 -8.74 -14.50 3.68
N HIS A 273 -8.05 -13.85 4.62
CA HIS A 273 -7.30 -14.55 5.65
C HIS A 273 -7.27 -13.83 6.99
N ILE A 274 -7.05 -14.60 8.07
CA ILE A 274 -6.79 -14.10 9.42
C ILE A 274 -5.50 -14.75 9.90
N ILE A 275 -4.42 -13.98 9.98
CA ILE A 275 -3.10 -14.49 10.34
C ILE A 275 -2.63 -13.83 11.63
N THR A 276 -2.30 -14.64 12.65
CA THR A 276 -1.61 -14.14 13.85
C THR A 276 -0.18 -13.75 13.47
N THR A 277 0.17 -12.48 13.63
CA THR A 277 1.49 -11.94 13.25
C THR A 277 2.39 -11.72 14.46
N GLU A 278 1.81 -11.54 15.65
CA GLU A 278 2.57 -11.38 16.89
C GLU A 278 1.82 -11.98 18.08
N ILE A 279 2.55 -12.59 19.00
CA ILE A 279 2.09 -12.98 20.33
C ILE A 279 3.10 -12.49 21.34
N SER A 280 2.65 -11.67 22.29
CA SER A 280 3.50 -11.12 23.34
C SER A 280 2.82 -11.25 24.71
N GLY A 281 3.51 -11.90 25.65
CA GLY A 281 2.98 -12.10 26.99
C GLY A 281 3.99 -12.69 27.97
N GLY A 282 3.77 -12.44 29.25
CA GLY A 282 4.62 -12.91 30.33
C GLY A 282 5.64 -11.86 30.77
N GLU A 283 5.62 -11.56 32.08
CA GLU A 283 6.50 -10.56 32.69
C GLU A 283 7.74 -11.21 33.31
N TRP A 284 7.60 -12.41 33.85
CA TRP A 284 8.67 -13.11 34.54
C TRP A 284 8.44 -14.62 34.58
N VAL A 285 9.52 -15.42 34.44
CA VAL A 285 9.53 -16.89 34.29
C VAL A 285 8.85 -17.66 35.45
N VAL A 286 8.73 -17.08 36.65
CA VAL A 286 8.07 -17.67 37.80
C VAL A 286 6.73 -17.02 38.15
N SER A 287 6.13 -16.30 37.21
CA SER A 287 4.84 -15.62 37.39
C SER A 287 3.81 -16.13 36.37
N TYR A 288 2.57 -16.23 36.81
CA TYR A 288 1.45 -16.35 35.87
C TYR A 288 1.34 -15.02 35.09
N PRO A 289 1.34 -15.04 33.75
CA PRO A 289 1.17 -13.81 32.96
C PRO A 289 -0.14 -13.10 33.29
N SER A 290 -0.04 -11.78 33.49
CA SER A 290 -1.20 -10.94 33.77
C SER A 290 -1.84 -10.36 32.50
N SER A 291 -1.12 -10.39 31.38
CA SER A 291 -1.59 -9.94 30.07
C SER A 291 -0.95 -10.75 28.96
N CYS A 292 -1.68 -10.92 27.86
CA CYS A 292 -1.18 -11.44 26.60
C CYS A 292 -1.77 -10.62 25.46
N LEU A 293 -0.93 -10.22 24.52
CA LEU A 293 -1.28 -9.45 23.33
C LEU A 293 -1.17 -10.36 22.11
N LEU A 294 -2.17 -10.28 21.25
CA LEU A 294 -2.22 -10.96 19.95
C LEU A 294 -2.40 -9.89 18.86
N SER A 295 -1.49 -9.82 17.89
CA SER A 295 -1.67 -8.97 16.71
C SER A 295 -1.99 -9.83 15.49
N TYR A 296 -2.85 -9.30 14.62
CA TYR A 296 -3.31 -10.01 13.43
C TYR A 296 -3.17 -9.14 12.18
N HIS A 297 -2.91 -9.81 11.06
CA HIS A 297 -3.18 -9.30 9.74
C HIS A 297 -4.45 -10.00 9.20
N VAL A 298 -5.46 -9.22 8.88
CA VAL A 298 -6.72 -9.71 8.32
C VAL A 298 -6.86 -9.18 6.90
N GLY A 299 -6.71 -10.07 5.91
CA GLY A 299 -6.95 -9.73 4.50
C GLY A 299 -8.40 -10.00 4.11
N TYR A 300 -9.02 -9.07 3.40
CA TYR A 300 -10.38 -9.22 2.88
C TYR A 300 -10.46 -8.79 1.41
N LEU A 301 -11.53 -9.19 0.74
CA LEU A 301 -11.72 -9.01 -0.70
C LEU A 301 -12.68 -7.87 -1.02
N PRO A 302 -12.66 -7.29 -2.23
CA PRO A 302 -13.62 -6.27 -2.66
C PRO A 302 -15.08 -6.67 -2.46
N THR A 303 -15.41 -7.96 -2.59
CA THR A 303 -16.76 -8.51 -2.34
C THR A 303 -17.25 -8.36 -0.90
N GLN A 304 -16.36 -8.08 0.04
CA GLN A 304 -16.62 -7.93 1.47
C GLN A 304 -16.48 -6.48 1.95
N ALA A 305 -16.07 -5.61 1.04
CA ALA A 305 -15.90 -4.19 1.30
C ALA A 305 -17.25 -3.47 1.33
N ASP A 306 -17.35 -2.42 2.13
CA ASP A 306 -18.41 -1.42 2.07
C ASP A 306 -18.21 -0.45 0.89
N GLU A 307 -19.07 0.56 0.77
CA GLU A 307 -19.03 1.55 -0.32
C GLU A 307 -17.71 2.35 -0.35
N ASP A 308 -17.04 2.47 0.79
CA ASP A 308 -15.76 3.18 0.93
C ASP A 308 -14.55 2.22 0.83
N GLY A 309 -14.78 0.96 0.50
CA GLY A 309 -13.73 -0.06 0.36
C GLY A 309 -13.33 -0.75 1.66
N TRP A 310 -13.94 -0.44 2.81
CA TRP A 310 -13.54 -0.97 4.10
C TRP A 310 -14.25 -2.28 4.46
N GLY A 311 -13.53 -3.18 5.13
CA GLY A 311 -14.04 -4.48 5.61
C GLY A 311 -14.89 -4.35 6.88
N THR A 312 -15.87 -3.45 6.93
CA THR A 312 -16.70 -3.22 8.12
C THR A 312 -17.47 -4.46 8.56
N ALA A 313 -18.00 -5.23 7.61
CA ALA A 313 -18.69 -6.50 7.91
C ALA A 313 -17.71 -7.58 8.41
N VAL A 314 -16.51 -7.63 7.87
CA VAL A 314 -15.41 -8.52 8.31
C VAL A 314 -15.00 -8.20 9.75
N GLN A 315 -14.83 -6.91 10.04
CA GLN A 315 -14.54 -6.43 11.38
C GLN A 315 -15.63 -6.86 12.38
N ALA A 316 -16.90 -6.69 12.01
CA ALA A 316 -18.03 -7.06 12.85
C ALA A 316 -18.09 -8.60 13.09
N GLU A 317 -17.81 -9.41 12.09
CA GLU A 317 -17.76 -10.88 12.25
C GLU A 317 -16.65 -11.31 13.22
N ILE A 318 -15.47 -10.71 13.12
CA ILE A 318 -14.35 -11.00 14.04
C ILE A 318 -14.72 -10.65 15.48
N VAL A 319 -15.30 -9.47 15.70
CA VAL A 319 -15.75 -9.03 17.02
C VAL A 319 -16.79 -10.00 17.59
N ASP A 320 -17.84 -10.33 16.83
CA ASP A 320 -18.88 -11.29 17.24
C ASP A 320 -18.30 -12.67 17.65
N ARG A 321 -17.31 -13.17 16.88
CA ARG A 321 -16.65 -14.44 17.20
C ARG A 321 -15.86 -14.39 18.50
N ILE A 322 -15.14 -13.29 18.73
CA ILE A 322 -14.38 -13.08 19.97
C ILE A 322 -15.32 -12.95 21.16
N GLU A 323 -16.40 -12.18 21.04
CA GLU A 323 -17.39 -11.99 22.10
C GLU A 323 -18.04 -13.31 22.50
N ARG A 324 -18.48 -14.12 21.54
CA ARG A 324 -19.07 -15.45 21.82
C ARG A 324 -18.06 -16.39 22.47
N ALA A 325 -16.81 -16.37 22.07
CA ALA A 325 -15.78 -17.19 22.70
C ALA A 325 -15.51 -16.72 24.15
N ALA A 326 -15.49 -15.42 24.36
CA ALA A 326 -15.35 -14.85 25.71
C ALA A 326 -16.53 -15.18 26.61
N GLU A 327 -17.78 -15.11 26.12
CA GLU A 327 -18.97 -15.49 26.87
C GLU A 327 -18.96 -16.98 27.29
N ALA A 328 -18.36 -17.85 26.48
CA ALA A 328 -18.26 -19.29 26.74
C ALA A 328 -17.16 -19.64 27.76
N ASP A 329 -16.20 -18.77 28.01
CA ASP A 329 -15.13 -18.97 29.02
C ASP A 329 -15.47 -18.22 30.31
N ALA A 330 -15.48 -18.93 31.43
CA ALA A 330 -15.92 -18.38 32.72
C ALA A 330 -15.08 -17.17 33.22
N TRP A 331 -13.79 -17.08 32.85
CA TRP A 331 -12.93 -15.94 33.19
C TRP A 331 -13.14 -14.79 32.21
N LEU A 332 -13.14 -15.08 30.90
CA LEU A 332 -13.26 -14.07 29.86
C LEU A 332 -14.63 -13.40 29.87
N ALA A 333 -15.69 -14.12 30.28
CA ALA A 333 -17.03 -13.52 30.46
C ALA A 333 -17.05 -12.40 31.49
N GLU A 334 -16.22 -12.49 32.53
CA GLU A 334 -16.06 -11.43 33.54
C GLU A 334 -14.90 -10.46 33.23
N ASN A 335 -14.00 -10.83 32.33
CA ASN A 335 -12.81 -10.07 31.91
C ASN A 335 -12.65 -10.14 30.38
N PRO A 336 -13.54 -9.53 29.61
CA PRO A 336 -13.54 -9.66 28.16
C PRO A 336 -12.24 -9.06 27.56
N PRO A 337 -11.77 -9.64 26.43
CA PRO A 337 -10.66 -9.07 25.68
C PRO A 337 -10.98 -7.65 25.21
N THR A 338 -9.94 -6.82 25.10
CA THR A 338 -10.04 -5.53 24.41
C THR A 338 -9.50 -5.67 23.01
N ILE A 339 -10.21 -5.13 22.02
CA ILE A 339 -9.82 -5.15 20.62
C ILE A 339 -9.55 -3.72 20.19
N GLU A 340 -8.35 -3.47 19.71
CA GLU A 340 -7.94 -2.21 19.13
C GLU A 340 -7.66 -2.40 17.64
N TRP A 341 -8.18 -1.51 16.81
CA TRP A 341 -7.95 -1.51 15.37
C TRP A 341 -6.92 -0.44 15.06
N ALA A 342 -5.73 -0.88 14.70
CA ALA A 342 -4.66 0.05 14.33
C ALA A 342 -5.00 0.80 13.04
N THR A 343 -4.49 2.02 12.92
CA THR A 343 -4.36 2.70 11.62
C THR A 343 -3.36 1.94 10.75
N GLY A 344 -3.45 2.07 9.43
CA GLY A 344 -2.60 1.33 8.48
C GLY A 344 -3.27 0.08 7.90
N GLY A 345 -4.52 -0.22 8.28
CA GLY A 345 -5.37 -1.08 7.45
C GLY A 345 -5.72 -0.35 6.15
N VAL A 346 -5.92 -1.09 5.07
CA VAL A 346 -6.15 -0.52 3.74
C VAL A 346 -7.50 -0.93 3.17
N PRO A 347 -8.18 -0.06 2.38
CA PRO A 347 -9.42 -0.42 1.72
C PRO A 347 -9.18 -1.38 0.55
N ALA A 348 -10.15 -2.24 0.27
CA ALA A 348 -10.17 -3.03 -0.94
C ALA A 348 -10.79 -2.25 -2.09
N ALA A 349 -10.34 -2.51 -3.31
CA ALA A 349 -10.91 -1.91 -4.50
C ALA A 349 -10.95 -2.90 -5.67
N GLU A 350 -11.90 -2.71 -6.59
CA GLU A 350 -11.97 -3.44 -7.84
C GLU A 350 -12.63 -2.57 -8.92
N ILE A 351 -12.08 -2.62 -10.12
CA ILE A 351 -12.71 -2.05 -11.31
C ILE A 351 -13.10 -3.16 -12.29
N SER A 352 -14.09 -2.89 -13.13
CA SER A 352 -14.51 -3.86 -14.13
C SER A 352 -13.43 -4.10 -15.19
N ALA A 353 -13.22 -5.36 -15.58
CA ALA A 353 -12.41 -5.72 -16.74
C ALA A 353 -12.89 -5.06 -18.06
N GLU A 354 -14.15 -4.64 -18.11
CA GLU A 354 -14.76 -3.97 -19.26
C GLU A 354 -14.48 -2.46 -19.30
N GLU A 355 -13.83 -1.90 -18.25
CA GLU A 355 -13.46 -0.50 -18.28
C GLU A 355 -12.57 -0.16 -19.47
N PRO A 356 -12.81 0.96 -20.16
CA PRO A 356 -12.05 1.31 -21.35
C PRO A 356 -10.55 1.38 -21.12
N ILE A 357 -10.11 1.82 -19.95
CA ILE A 357 -8.68 1.88 -19.61
C ILE A 357 -8.06 0.48 -19.55
N VAL A 358 -8.74 -0.49 -18.91
CA VAL A 358 -8.28 -1.88 -18.80
C VAL A 358 -8.11 -2.50 -20.20
N ARG A 359 -9.14 -2.37 -21.05
CA ARG A 359 -9.09 -2.87 -22.43
C ARG A 359 -7.98 -2.20 -23.25
N THR A 360 -7.77 -0.91 -23.06
CA THR A 360 -6.71 -0.15 -23.75
C THR A 360 -5.33 -0.65 -23.31
N MET A 361 -5.12 -0.85 -22.02
CA MET A 361 -3.85 -1.37 -21.49
C MET A 361 -3.52 -2.76 -22.01
N LEU A 362 -4.50 -3.69 -22.01
CA LEU A 362 -4.33 -5.04 -22.55
C LEU A 362 -4.02 -5.01 -24.07
N ALA A 363 -4.71 -4.15 -24.82
CA ALA A 363 -4.48 -3.99 -26.26
C ALA A 363 -3.09 -3.40 -26.55
N ALA A 364 -2.67 -2.37 -25.82
CA ALA A 364 -1.34 -1.77 -25.95
C ALA A 364 -0.23 -2.78 -25.61
N GLY A 365 -0.41 -3.58 -24.57
CA GLY A 365 0.50 -4.68 -24.25
C GLY A 365 0.62 -5.69 -25.38
N ALA A 366 -0.49 -6.12 -25.95
CA ALA A 366 -0.51 -7.06 -27.09
C ALA A 366 0.20 -6.50 -28.32
N ASP A 367 0.04 -5.21 -28.61
CA ASP A 367 0.69 -4.53 -29.76
C ASP A 367 2.23 -4.54 -29.69
N ILE A 368 2.79 -4.56 -28.47
CA ILE A 368 4.24 -4.65 -28.24
C ILE A 368 4.71 -6.09 -27.93
N GLY A 369 3.85 -7.09 -28.16
CA GLY A 369 4.18 -8.51 -27.96
C GLY A 369 4.20 -8.93 -26.47
N ARG A 370 3.56 -8.15 -25.58
CA ARG A 370 3.35 -8.49 -24.18
C ARG A 370 1.87 -8.85 -24.00
N SER A 371 1.59 -10.11 -23.76
CA SER A 371 0.23 -10.55 -23.39
C SER A 371 0.02 -10.39 -21.89
N GLY A 372 -0.21 -9.16 -21.44
CA GLY A 372 -0.63 -8.92 -20.07
C GLY A 372 -1.93 -9.66 -19.77
N GLN A 373 -2.05 -10.16 -18.54
CA GLN A 373 -3.28 -10.77 -18.03
C GLN A 373 -3.93 -9.84 -17.01
N LEU A 374 -5.21 -10.08 -16.73
CA LEU A 374 -5.84 -9.45 -15.58
C LEU A 374 -5.25 -10.03 -14.32
N ALA A 375 -4.94 -9.18 -13.37
CA ALA A 375 -4.32 -9.53 -12.10
C ALA A 375 -4.98 -8.79 -10.94
N GLY A 376 -4.63 -9.21 -9.75
CA GLY A 376 -4.87 -8.50 -8.51
C GLY A 376 -3.56 -8.24 -7.79
N THR A 377 -3.59 -7.28 -6.89
CA THR A 377 -2.45 -6.91 -6.06
C THR A 377 -2.86 -6.83 -4.58
N GLY A 378 -1.88 -6.67 -3.70
CA GLY A 378 -2.11 -6.26 -2.33
C GLY A 378 -2.52 -4.79 -2.24
N TRP A 379 -1.68 -3.99 -1.63
CA TRP A 379 -1.86 -2.54 -1.56
C TRP A 379 -1.20 -1.82 -2.74
N MET A 380 -1.76 -0.69 -3.15
CA MET A 380 -1.16 0.32 -4.02
C MET A 380 -1.98 1.62 -3.93
N ASP A 381 -1.38 2.75 -4.28
CA ASP A 381 -2.05 4.06 -4.44
C ASP A 381 -2.98 4.09 -5.68
N GLY A 382 -3.98 3.23 -5.74
CA GLY A 382 -4.86 3.05 -6.88
C GLY A 382 -6.29 3.53 -6.68
#